data_da9227b67fb81f3400194dc2f9728c98
#
_entry.id   da9227b67fb81f3400194dc2f9728c98
#
_cell.length_a   1.000
_cell.length_b   1.000
_cell.length_c   1.000
_cell.angle_alpha   90.00
_cell.angle_beta   90.00
_cell.angle_gamma   90.00
#
_symmetry.space_group_name_H-M   'P 1'
#
loop_
_entity.id
_entity.type
_entity.pdbx_description
1 polymer ?
#
loop_
_entity_poly.entity_id
_entity_poly.type
_entity_poly.pdbx_seq_one_letter_code
_entity_poly.pdbx_strand_id
1 'polypeptide(L)'
;MLFRSGSAAAVADGMVPLALGTQTVGSTIRPAAFCGIVGFKPSFGRINRAGLKFSSESLDTIGLMARGVADVALLAQALAGIESAPRRPLQGLRMGVCRGAFRSLASAESEALLQSVADRLAREGALLEAFEPEWANDSLREAHQTVMFHELARATLWEYQHYRESLSERFRRSVEQGLAIDARRYAIAKRA
;
A
#
# COMPACT_ATOMS: atom_id res chain seq x y z
N MET A 1 11.20 -7.07 9.58
CA MET A 1 10.29 -6.67 8.51
C MET A 1 8.89 -7.11 8.87
N LEU A 2 8.04 -6.19 9.24
CA LEU A 2 6.65 -6.51 9.53
C LEU A 2 5.92 -6.65 8.19
N PHE A 3 5.82 -7.88 7.71
CA PHE A 3 4.98 -8.19 6.58
C PHE A 3 3.60 -8.57 7.06
N ARG A 4 2.59 -8.01 6.46
CA ARG A 4 1.20 -8.49 6.52
C ARG A 4 1.02 -9.75 5.65
N SER A 5 2.12 -10.49 5.45
CA SER A 5 2.16 -11.71 4.64
C SER A 5 1.25 -12.80 5.20
N GLY A 6 1.05 -12.86 6.51
CA GLY A 6 0.18 -13.85 7.13
C GLY A 6 -1.26 -13.81 6.60
N SER A 7 -1.87 -12.62 6.52
CA SER A 7 -3.20 -12.46 5.93
C SER A 7 -3.24 -12.86 4.46
N ALA A 8 -2.24 -12.44 3.68
CA ALA A 8 -2.17 -12.79 2.26
C ALA A 8 -1.93 -14.29 2.05
N ALA A 9 -1.03 -14.88 2.82
CA ALA A 9 -0.74 -16.32 2.77
C ALA A 9 -1.97 -17.15 3.15
N ALA A 10 -2.69 -16.78 4.22
CA ALA A 10 -3.90 -17.49 4.65
C ALA A 10 -5.01 -17.47 3.58
N VAL A 11 -5.17 -16.35 2.87
CA VAL A 11 -6.11 -16.25 1.74
C VAL A 11 -5.64 -17.08 0.55
N ALA A 12 -4.35 -17.02 0.22
CA ALA A 12 -3.78 -17.77 -0.90
C ALA A 12 -3.87 -19.28 -0.68
N ASP A 13 -3.59 -19.73 0.54
CA ASP A 13 -3.64 -21.15 0.94
C ASP A 13 -5.07 -21.68 1.18
N GLY A 14 -6.08 -20.81 1.08
CA GLY A 14 -7.48 -21.19 1.27
C GLY A 14 -7.92 -21.36 2.73
N MET A 15 -7.07 -20.98 3.70
CA MET A 15 -7.44 -21.04 5.13
C MET A 15 -8.62 -20.13 5.46
N VAL A 16 -8.70 -18.97 4.79
CA VAL A 16 -9.83 -18.03 4.90
C VAL A 16 -10.21 -17.49 3.53
N PRO A 17 -11.49 -17.17 3.28
CA PRO A 17 -11.93 -16.60 2.02
C PRO A 17 -11.48 -15.15 1.83
N LEU A 18 -11.45 -14.39 2.92
CA LEU A 18 -11.20 -12.95 2.97
C LEU A 18 -10.27 -12.62 4.13
N ALA A 19 -9.46 -11.57 4.00
CA ALA A 19 -8.67 -11.06 5.11
C ALA A 19 -8.51 -9.54 5.06
N LEU A 20 -8.28 -8.95 6.23
CA LEU A 20 -7.90 -7.57 6.39
C LEU A 20 -6.38 -7.45 6.55
N GLY A 21 -5.86 -6.33 6.08
CA GLY A 21 -4.50 -5.90 6.33
C GLY A 21 -4.47 -4.40 6.63
N THR A 22 -3.28 -3.86 6.80
CA THR A 22 -3.09 -2.41 6.85
C THR A 22 -1.94 -2.02 5.95
N GLN A 23 -2.00 -0.82 5.43
CA GLN A 23 -0.95 -0.30 4.55
C GLN A 23 -0.57 1.12 4.91
N THR A 24 0.70 1.32 5.20
CA THR A 24 1.35 2.61 5.33
C THR A 24 2.02 3.00 3.99
N VAL A 25 2.71 2.06 3.35
CA VAL A 25 3.41 2.22 2.06
C VAL A 25 2.84 1.25 1.01
N GLY A 26 3.10 -0.03 1.16
CA GLY A 26 2.72 -1.10 0.23
C GLY A 26 2.28 -2.38 0.93
N SER A 27 1.94 -2.33 2.23
CA SER A 27 1.80 -3.52 3.07
C SER A 27 0.55 -4.37 2.81
N THR A 28 -0.41 -3.92 2.00
CA THR A 28 -1.55 -4.71 1.50
C THR A 28 -1.26 -5.22 0.09
N ILE A 29 -0.89 -4.31 -0.81
CA ILE A 29 -0.74 -4.63 -2.24
C ILE A 29 0.46 -5.55 -2.49
N ARG A 30 1.59 -5.26 -1.85
CA ARG A 30 2.82 -6.04 -2.05
C ARG A 30 2.69 -7.50 -1.61
N PRO A 31 2.23 -7.83 -0.37
CA PRO A 31 2.04 -9.25 -0.01
C PRO A 31 0.96 -9.93 -0.84
N ALA A 32 -0.10 -9.24 -1.25
CA ALA A 32 -1.09 -9.79 -2.15
C ALA A 32 -0.46 -10.18 -3.50
N ALA A 33 0.37 -9.32 -4.08
CA ALA A 33 1.09 -9.60 -5.32
C ALA A 33 2.03 -10.81 -5.18
N PHE A 34 2.80 -10.90 -4.08
CA PHE A 34 3.69 -12.04 -3.84
C PHE A 34 2.95 -13.36 -3.63
N CYS A 35 1.73 -13.33 -3.09
CA CYS A 35 0.91 -14.51 -2.84
C CYS A 35 -0.05 -14.84 -4.00
N GLY A 36 -0.03 -14.08 -5.09
CA GLY A 36 -0.89 -14.31 -6.26
C GLY A 36 -2.38 -14.07 -5.99
N ILE A 37 -2.72 -13.19 -5.07
CA ILE A 37 -4.10 -12.84 -4.72
C ILE A 37 -4.41 -11.37 -5.01
N VAL A 38 -5.66 -10.98 -4.86
CA VAL A 38 -6.10 -9.58 -5.02
C VAL A 38 -5.94 -8.84 -3.71
N GLY A 39 -5.23 -7.71 -3.75
CA GLY A 39 -5.14 -6.74 -2.68
C GLY A 39 -5.78 -5.42 -3.10
N PHE A 40 -6.59 -4.83 -2.25
CA PHE A 40 -7.22 -3.54 -2.47
C PHE A 40 -7.01 -2.61 -1.29
N LYS A 41 -6.46 -1.44 -1.55
CA LYS A 41 -6.32 -0.35 -0.58
C LYS A 41 -7.28 0.77 -0.98
N PRO A 42 -8.38 0.96 -0.26
CA PRO A 42 -9.27 2.10 -0.50
C PRO A 42 -8.57 3.42 -0.16
N SER A 43 -9.21 4.53 -0.47
CA SER A 43 -8.76 5.85 -0.03
C SER A 43 -8.70 5.93 1.49
N PHE A 44 -7.78 6.76 2.00
CA PHE A 44 -7.62 6.99 3.43
C PHE A 44 -8.95 7.39 4.08
N GLY A 45 -9.25 6.82 5.25
CA GLY A 45 -10.46 7.13 6.01
C GLY A 45 -11.76 6.48 5.50
N ARG A 46 -11.75 5.75 4.40
CA ARG A 46 -12.97 5.09 3.87
C ARG A 46 -13.43 3.92 4.74
N ILE A 47 -12.53 3.22 5.40
CA ILE A 47 -12.84 2.17 6.37
C ILE A 47 -12.49 2.69 7.75
N ASN A 48 -13.40 2.51 8.71
CA ASN A 48 -13.16 2.89 10.10
C ASN A 48 -11.95 2.15 10.65
N ARG A 49 -11.06 2.90 11.30
CA ARG A 49 -9.78 2.40 11.83
C ARG A 49 -9.78 2.24 13.35
N ALA A 50 -10.94 2.37 14.01
CA ALA A 50 -11.04 2.19 15.46
C ALA A 50 -10.54 0.80 15.87
N GLY A 51 -9.75 0.74 16.94
CA GLY A 51 -9.12 -0.50 17.42
C GLY A 51 -7.84 -0.90 16.66
N LEU A 52 -7.40 -0.14 15.64
CA LEU A 52 -6.14 -0.39 14.97
C LEU A 52 -4.97 0.17 15.80
N LYS A 53 -3.93 -0.63 16.01
CA LYS A 53 -2.62 -0.15 16.45
C LYS A 53 -1.90 0.44 15.25
N PHE A 54 -1.76 1.76 15.22
CA PHE A 54 -1.10 2.47 14.13
C PHE A 54 0.41 2.29 14.12
N SER A 55 0.99 2.26 12.92
CA SER A 55 2.39 2.57 12.69
C SER A 55 2.56 4.05 12.32
N SER A 56 1.60 4.57 11.53
CA SER A 56 1.54 5.97 11.14
C SER A 56 0.06 6.40 11.09
N GLU A 57 -0.34 7.27 11.99
CA GLU A 57 -1.74 7.67 12.13
C GLU A 57 -2.33 8.30 10.87
N SER A 58 -1.53 9.10 10.18
CA SER A 58 -1.99 9.83 8.98
C SER A 58 -1.84 9.06 7.68
N LEU A 59 -1.17 7.91 7.68
CA LEU A 59 -0.91 7.11 6.47
C LEU A 59 -1.61 5.75 6.48
N ASP A 60 -1.74 5.12 7.66
CA ASP A 60 -2.26 3.76 7.75
C ASP A 60 -3.70 3.67 7.25
N THR A 61 -3.91 2.78 6.28
CA THR A 61 -5.20 2.51 5.67
C THR A 61 -5.51 1.03 5.81
N ILE A 62 -6.74 0.68 6.15
CA ILE A 62 -7.18 -0.72 6.13
C ILE A 62 -7.24 -1.17 4.67
N GLY A 63 -6.61 -2.32 4.40
CA GLY A 63 -6.60 -2.98 3.12
C GLY A 63 -7.38 -4.29 3.14
N LEU A 64 -7.89 -4.68 2.00
CA LEU A 64 -8.72 -5.85 1.79
C LEU A 64 -7.99 -6.86 0.92
N MET A 65 -8.10 -8.14 1.22
CA MET A 65 -7.44 -9.23 0.50
C MET A 65 -8.43 -10.36 0.24
N ALA A 66 -8.45 -10.88 -0.98
CA ALA A 66 -9.23 -12.05 -1.38
C ALA A 66 -8.59 -12.72 -2.61
N ARG A 67 -9.06 -13.93 -2.96
CA ARG A 67 -8.59 -14.60 -4.19
C ARG A 67 -9.15 -13.99 -5.46
N GLY A 68 -10.31 -13.34 -5.40
CA GLY A 68 -11.00 -12.75 -6.56
C GLY A 68 -11.35 -11.27 -6.37
N VAL A 69 -11.47 -10.55 -7.50
CA VAL A 69 -11.87 -9.14 -7.50
C VAL A 69 -13.32 -8.98 -6.98
N ALA A 70 -14.21 -9.92 -7.31
CA ALA A 70 -15.60 -9.89 -6.86
C ALA A 70 -15.70 -9.98 -5.32
N ASP A 71 -14.87 -10.83 -4.70
CA ASP A 71 -14.83 -10.98 -3.24
C ASP A 71 -14.30 -9.74 -2.55
N VAL A 72 -13.26 -9.11 -3.12
CA VAL A 72 -12.74 -7.83 -2.62
C VAL A 72 -13.79 -6.73 -2.75
N ALA A 73 -14.53 -6.70 -3.86
CA ALA A 73 -15.59 -5.73 -4.07
C ALA A 73 -16.74 -5.90 -3.07
N LEU A 74 -17.15 -7.14 -2.80
CA LEU A 74 -18.15 -7.46 -1.76
C LEU A 74 -17.69 -6.97 -0.38
N LEU A 75 -16.43 -7.23 -0.03
CA LEU A 75 -15.85 -6.80 1.24
C LEU A 75 -15.76 -5.27 1.34
N ALA A 76 -15.41 -4.59 0.23
CA ALA A 76 -15.36 -3.13 0.15
C ALA A 76 -16.75 -2.50 0.31
N GLN A 77 -17.77 -3.11 -0.27
CA GLN A 77 -19.15 -2.68 -0.09
C GLN A 77 -19.60 -2.86 1.37
N ALA A 78 -19.34 -4.02 1.96
CA ALA A 78 -19.76 -4.33 3.33
C ALA A 78 -19.10 -3.42 4.38
N LEU A 79 -17.81 -3.08 4.21
CA LEU A 79 -17.05 -2.33 5.22
C LEU A 79 -17.01 -0.82 4.98
N ALA A 80 -17.18 -0.36 3.76
CA ALA A 80 -16.98 1.04 3.39
C ALA A 80 -18.12 1.64 2.54
N GLY A 81 -19.15 0.86 2.21
CA GLY A 81 -20.22 1.28 1.32
C GLY A 81 -19.71 1.61 -0.10
N ILE A 82 -18.58 1.00 -0.52
CA ILE A 82 -18.02 1.21 -1.85
C ILE A 82 -18.77 0.30 -2.82
N GLU A 83 -19.63 0.88 -3.62
CA GLU A 83 -20.34 0.15 -4.66
C GLU A 83 -19.41 -0.21 -5.82
N SER A 84 -19.56 -1.42 -6.34
CA SER A 84 -18.87 -1.82 -7.55
C SER A 84 -19.40 -1.05 -8.74
N ALA A 85 -18.51 -0.39 -9.48
CA ALA A 85 -18.88 0.19 -10.75
C ALA A 85 -19.34 -0.91 -11.73
N PRO A 86 -20.33 -0.63 -12.59
CA PRO A 86 -20.72 -1.55 -13.63
C PRO A 86 -19.52 -1.89 -14.53
N ARG A 87 -19.46 -3.15 -14.97
CA ARG A 87 -18.42 -3.57 -15.92
C ARG A 87 -18.52 -2.74 -17.20
N ARG A 88 -17.42 -2.15 -17.60
CA ARG A 88 -17.29 -1.43 -18.87
C ARG A 88 -16.47 -2.27 -19.84
N PRO A 89 -16.81 -2.25 -21.14
CA PRO A 89 -15.94 -2.85 -22.16
C PRO A 89 -14.57 -2.14 -22.16
N LEU A 90 -13.54 -2.87 -22.50
CA LEU A 90 -12.19 -2.29 -22.65
C LEU A 90 -12.05 -1.48 -23.94
N GLN A 91 -12.88 -1.76 -24.93
CA GLN A 91 -12.89 -1.07 -26.22
C GLN A 91 -13.05 0.45 -26.05
N GLY A 92 -12.03 1.20 -26.45
CA GLY A 92 -12.01 2.67 -26.37
C GLY A 92 -11.75 3.23 -24.96
N LEU A 93 -11.55 2.38 -23.95
CA LEU A 93 -11.21 2.84 -22.60
C LEU A 93 -9.79 3.40 -22.58
N ARG A 94 -9.65 4.68 -22.21
CA ARG A 94 -8.34 5.33 -22.07
C ARG A 94 -7.70 4.95 -20.73
N MET A 95 -6.45 4.50 -20.77
CA MET A 95 -5.70 4.05 -19.60
C MET A 95 -4.26 4.58 -19.63
N GLY A 96 -3.80 5.13 -18.51
CA GLY A 96 -2.40 5.53 -18.35
C GLY A 96 -1.53 4.34 -17.93
N VAL A 97 -0.40 4.15 -18.60
CA VAL A 97 0.64 3.19 -18.19
C VAL A 97 1.74 3.97 -17.47
N CYS A 98 1.77 3.85 -16.14
CA CYS A 98 2.76 4.53 -15.30
C CYS A 98 3.85 3.55 -14.90
N ARG A 99 5.11 3.84 -15.27
CA ARG A 99 6.28 3.08 -14.81
C ARG A 99 6.86 3.62 -13.51
N GLY A 100 6.47 4.84 -13.13
CA GLY A 100 6.85 5.51 -11.90
C GLY A 100 8.30 6.01 -11.87
N ALA A 101 8.55 6.95 -10.95
CA ALA A 101 9.86 7.58 -10.78
C ALA A 101 10.99 6.60 -10.37
N PHE A 102 10.63 5.41 -9.87
CA PHE A 102 11.58 4.41 -9.38
C PHE A 102 11.76 3.22 -10.33
N ARG A 103 11.47 3.42 -11.62
CA ARG A 103 11.61 2.40 -12.66
C ARG A 103 12.98 1.72 -12.66
N SER A 104 14.04 2.47 -12.38
CA SER A 104 15.42 1.92 -12.30
C SER A 104 15.60 0.87 -11.21
N LEU A 105 14.67 0.76 -10.25
CA LEU A 105 14.67 -0.25 -9.19
C LEU A 105 13.79 -1.47 -9.53
N ALA A 106 13.07 -1.42 -10.64
CA ALA A 106 12.24 -2.54 -11.09
C ALA A 106 13.13 -3.66 -11.69
N SER A 107 12.75 -4.91 -11.44
CA SER A 107 13.41 -6.03 -12.11
C SER A 107 12.95 -6.14 -13.56
N ALA A 108 13.76 -6.80 -14.40
CA ALA A 108 13.41 -7.06 -15.79
C ALA A 108 12.09 -7.84 -15.93
N GLU A 109 11.83 -8.76 -14.99
CA GLU A 109 10.58 -9.54 -14.96
C GLU A 109 9.38 -8.65 -14.65
N SER A 110 9.52 -7.67 -13.74
CA SER A 110 8.46 -6.70 -13.42
C SER A 110 8.13 -5.80 -14.60
N GLU A 111 9.15 -5.33 -15.33
CA GLU A 111 8.97 -4.54 -16.56
C GLU A 111 8.30 -5.39 -17.66
N ALA A 112 8.74 -6.63 -17.86
CA ALA A 112 8.14 -7.54 -18.83
C ALA A 112 6.68 -7.87 -18.50
N LEU A 113 6.34 -8.05 -17.21
CA LEU A 113 4.97 -8.28 -16.78
C LEU A 113 4.09 -7.06 -17.06
N LEU A 114 4.54 -5.85 -16.71
CA LEU A 114 3.82 -4.62 -16.99
C LEU A 114 3.55 -4.46 -18.49
N GLN A 115 4.57 -4.72 -19.33
CA GLN A 115 4.43 -4.65 -20.79
C GLN A 115 3.43 -5.69 -21.28
N SER A 116 3.52 -6.94 -20.82
CA SER A 116 2.58 -8.02 -21.18
C SER A 116 1.13 -7.67 -20.85
N VAL A 117 0.88 -7.06 -19.68
CA VAL A 117 -0.45 -6.58 -19.28
C VAL A 117 -0.93 -5.46 -20.21
N ALA A 118 -0.06 -4.48 -20.50
CA ALA A 118 -0.36 -3.39 -21.41
C ALA A 118 -0.73 -3.92 -22.82
N ASP A 119 0.07 -4.83 -23.37
CA ASP A 119 -0.18 -5.44 -24.68
C ASP A 119 -1.52 -6.21 -24.72
N ARG A 120 -1.86 -6.89 -23.64
CA ARG A 120 -3.15 -7.59 -23.51
C ARG A 120 -4.32 -6.60 -23.49
N LEU A 121 -4.23 -5.53 -22.72
CA LEU A 121 -5.27 -4.49 -22.66
C LEU A 121 -5.45 -3.80 -24.01
N ALA A 122 -4.36 -3.53 -24.75
CA ALA A 122 -4.41 -2.96 -26.08
C ALA A 122 -5.09 -3.91 -27.08
N ARG A 123 -4.81 -5.21 -27.03
CA ARG A 123 -5.49 -6.20 -27.88
C ARG A 123 -7.00 -6.29 -27.60
N GLU A 124 -7.41 -6.04 -26.36
CA GLU A 124 -8.83 -5.96 -25.97
C GLU A 124 -9.47 -4.61 -26.30
N GLY A 125 -8.73 -3.71 -26.97
CA GLY A 125 -9.22 -2.43 -27.49
C GLY A 125 -9.08 -1.24 -26.55
N ALA A 126 -8.35 -1.34 -25.46
CA ALA A 126 -8.03 -0.18 -24.63
C ALA A 126 -7.04 0.75 -25.35
N LEU A 127 -7.21 2.06 -25.13
CA LEU A 127 -6.31 3.10 -25.62
C LEU A 127 -5.29 3.42 -24.52
N LEU A 128 -4.03 3.03 -24.72
CA LEU A 128 -2.98 3.17 -23.74
C LEU A 128 -2.12 4.39 -24.02
N GLU A 129 -1.83 5.16 -22.98
CA GLU A 129 -0.94 6.31 -23.03
C GLU A 129 0.13 6.19 -21.93
N ALA A 130 1.34 6.62 -22.19
CA ALA A 130 2.35 6.75 -21.14
C ALA A 130 1.91 7.84 -20.16
N PHE A 131 2.00 7.55 -18.87
CA PHE A 131 1.63 8.47 -17.81
C PHE A 131 2.72 8.51 -16.74
N GLU A 132 3.43 9.63 -16.67
CA GLU A 132 4.49 9.85 -15.68
C GLU A 132 4.13 11.09 -14.85
N PRO A 133 3.56 10.89 -13.65
CA PRO A 133 3.13 12.01 -12.82
C PRO A 133 4.34 12.76 -12.22
N GLU A 134 4.43 14.06 -12.43
CA GLU A 134 5.51 14.91 -11.94
C GLU A 134 5.67 14.88 -10.40
N TRP A 135 4.57 14.69 -9.68
CA TRP A 135 4.56 14.61 -8.23
C TRP A 135 5.15 13.30 -7.69
N ALA A 136 5.25 12.25 -8.50
CA ALA A 136 5.83 10.96 -8.09
C ALA A 136 7.36 11.00 -8.19
N ASN A 137 8.01 11.72 -7.29
CA ASN A 137 9.44 11.98 -7.29
C ASN A 137 10.09 11.68 -5.93
N ASP A 138 11.41 11.86 -5.84
CA ASP A 138 12.18 11.60 -4.63
C ASP A 138 11.75 12.48 -3.45
N SER A 139 11.35 13.74 -3.68
CA SER A 139 10.95 14.62 -2.59
C SER A 139 9.65 14.16 -1.93
N LEU A 140 8.68 13.65 -2.70
CA LEU A 140 7.48 13.01 -2.12
C LEU A 140 7.84 11.76 -1.31
N ARG A 141 8.79 10.94 -1.80
CA ARG A 141 9.26 9.76 -1.07
C ARG A 141 9.90 10.13 0.27
N GLU A 142 10.74 11.17 0.27
CA GLU A 142 11.39 11.66 1.49
C GLU A 142 10.37 12.25 2.48
N ALA A 143 9.41 13.03 1.99
CA ALA A 143 8.32 13.55 2.80
C ALA A 143 7.51 12.42 3.44
N HIS A 144 7.11 11.42 2.63
CA HIS A 144 6.41 10.24 3.11
C HIS A 144 7.20 9.48 4.20
N GLN A 145 8.50 9.25 3.99
CA GLN A 145 9.36 8.59 4.98
C GLN A 145 9.48 9.41 6.26
N THR A 146 9.62 10.72 6.15
CA THR A 146 9.69 11.63 7.30
C THR A 146 8.41 11.54 8.14
N VAL A 147 7.24 11.61 7.51
CA VAL A 147 5.95 11.45 8.20
C VAL A 147 5.85 10.07 8.86
N MET A 148 6.13 9.02 8.11
CA MET A 148 6.02 7.64 8.57
C MET A 148 6.90 7.37 9.80
N PHE A 149 8.19 7.73 9.76
CA PHE A 149 9.10 7.46 10.88
C PHE A 149 8.79 8.31 12.11
N HIS A 150 8.44 9.58 11.92
CA HIS A 150 8.04 10.46 13.01
C HIS A 150 6.81 9.93 13.76
N GLU A 151 5.79 9.51 13.03
CA GLU A 151 4.57 8.97 13.61
C GLU A 151 4.79 7.57 14.21
N LEU A 152 5.58 6.70 13.55
CA LEU A 152 5.97 5.39 14.08
C LEU A 152 6.63 5.51 15.46
N ALA A 153 7.59 6.42 15.58
CA ALA A 153 8.31 6.61 16.84
C ALA A 153 7.37 6.99 17.99
N ARG A 154 6.36 7.82 17.73
CA ARG A 154 5.37 8.22 18.72
C ARG A 154 4.37 7.11 19.04
N ALA A 155 3.88 6.43 18.02
CA ALA A 155 2.92 5.35 18.17
C ALA A 155 3.48 4.14 18.94
N THR A 156 4.82 3.98 18.95
CA THR A 156 5.51 2.83 19.55
C THR A 156 6.51 3.22 20.62
N LEU A 157 6.43 4.46 21.12
CA LEU A 157 7.38 4.97 22.13
C LEU A 157 7.33 4.15 23.40
N TRP A 158 6.15 3.75 23.84
CA TRP A 158 5.98 2.96 25.06
C TRP A 158 6.67 1.59 24.94
N GLU A 159 6.46 0.88 23.84
CA GLU A 159 7.10 -0.41 23.56
C GLU A 159 8.63 -0.26 23.45
N TYR A 160 9.09 0.83 22.84
CA TYR A 160 10.51 1.11 22.71
C TYR A 160 11.17 1.35 24.07
N GLN A 161 10.50 2.04 25.00
CA GLN A 161 11.02 2.33 26.32
C GLN A 161 11.02 1.11 27.25
N HIS A 162 9.98 0.27 27.19
CA HIS A 162 9.77 -0.82 28.15
C HIS A 162 10.28 -2.18 27.65
N TYR A 163 10.37 -2.37 26.33
CA TYR A 163 10.71 -3.67 25.73
C TYR A 163 11.80 -3.57 24.67
N ARG A 164 12.70 -2.60 24.81
CA ARG A 164 13.73 -2.29 23.80
C ARG A 164 14.53 -3.53 23.39
N GLU A 165 14.91 -4.36 24.34
CA GLU A 165 15.71 -5.56 24.08
C GLU A 165 14.96 -6.65 23.30
N SER A 166 13.62 -6.67 23.40
CA SER A 166 12.76 -7.61 22.67
C SER A 166 12.44 -7.13 21.25
N LEU A 167 12.75 -5.89 20.92
CA LEU A 167 12.52 -5.32 19.59
C LEU A 167 13.66 -5.68 18.65
N SER A 168 13.33 -5.98 17.37
CA SER A 168 14.36 -6.20 16.35
C SER A 168 15.21 -4.95 16.16
N GLU A 169 16.50 -5.12 15.86
CA GLU A 169 17.43 -4.01 15.60
C GLU A 169 16.88 -3.06 14.52
N ARG A 170 16.32 -3.60 13.44
CA ARG A 170 15.73 -2.80 12.39
C ARG A 170 14.58 -1.91 12.89
N PHE A 171 13.71 -2.46 13.76
CA PHE A 171 12.60 -1.69 14.31
C PHE A 171 13.10 -0.58 15.24
N ARG A 172 14.08 -0.89 16.11
CA ARG A 172 14.73 0.10 16.98
C ARG A 172 15.30 1.26 16.17
N ARG A 173 16.07 0.97 15.11
CA ARG A 173 16.62 2.00 14.22
C ARG A 173 15.53 2.87 13.59
N SER A 174 14.40 2.28 13.19
CA SER A 174 13.27 3.04 12.63
C SER A 174 12.66 3.99 13.66
N VAL A 175 12.54 3.57 14.91
CA VAL A 175 12.07 4.44 16.01
C VAL A 175 13.08 5.55 16.29
N GLU A 176 14.37 5.24 16.37
CA GLU A 176 15.45 6.20 16.59
C GLU A 176 15.50 7.27 15.48
N GLN A 177 15.35 6.86 14.22
CA GLN A 177 15.20 7.80 13.11
C GLN A 177 14.00 8.72 13.30
N GLY A 178 12.86 8.18 13.72
CA GLY A 178 11.66 8.97 13.96
C GLY A 178 11.77 9.94 15.12
N LEU A 179 12.47 9.56 16.19
CA LEU A 179 12.74 10.44 17.34
C LEU A 179 13.66 11.62 16.98
N ALA A 180 14.54 11.44 15.99
CA ALA A 180 15.45 12.48 15.51
C ALA A 180 14.76 13.50 14.59
N ILE A 181 13.50 13.26 14.17
CA ILE A 181 12.73 14.18 13.33
C ILE A 181 12.03 15.21 14.22
N ASP A 182 12.44 16.47 14.09
CA ASP A 182 11.81 17.57 14.82
C ASP A 182 10.43 17.94 14.25
N ALA A 183 9.69 18.74 15.03
CA ALA A 183 8.34 19.16 14.67
C ALA A 183 8.29 20.02 13.38
N ARG A 184 9.33 20.82 13.12
CA ARG A 184 9.41 21.66 11.91
C ARG A 184 9.56 20.79 10.66
N ARG A 185 10.49 19.84 10.69
CA ARG A 185 10.72 18.90 9.57
C ARG A 185 9.47 18.07 9.30
N TYR A 186 8.83 17.56 10.35
CA TYR A 186 7.57 16.84 10.21
C TYR A 186 6.46 17.72 9.60
N ALA A 187 6.28 18.96 10.09
CA ALA A 187 5.25 19.87 9.57
C ALA A 187 5.47 20.22 8.08
N ILE A 188 6.71 20.36 7.65
CA ILE A 188 7.05 20.58 6.23
C ILE A 188 6.66 19.34 5.41
N ALA A 189 7.06 18.15 5.85
CA ALA A 189 6.78 16.89 5.16
C ALA A 189 5.27 16.59 5.06
N LYS A 190 4.46 17.04 6.03
CA LYS A 190 2.99 16.88 6.01
C LYS A 190 2.29 17.75 4.97
N ARG A 191 2.95 18.77 4.44
CA ARG A 191 2.39 19.71 3.43
C ARG A 191 2.82 19.38 2.01
N ALA A 192 3.82 18.52 1.85
CA ALA A 192 4.29 18.04 0.55
C ALA A 192 3.31 17.02 -0.05
#